data_363cefa02d45e8be864ad268dc9ce323
#
_entry.id   363cefa02d45e8be864ad268dc9ce323
#
_cell.length_a   1.000
_cell.length_b   1.000
_cell.length_c   1.000
_cell.angle_alpha   90.00
_cell.angle_beta   90.00
_cell.angle_gamma   90.00
#
_symmetry.space_group_name_H-M   'P 1'
#
loop_
_entity.id
_entity.type
_entity.pdbx_description
1 polymer ?
#
loop_
_entity_poly.entity_id
_entity_poly.type
_entity_poly.pdbx_seq_one_letter_code
_entity_poly.pdbx_strand_id
1 'polypeptide(L)'
;EIGTGLVGSEMCIRDSRTPERLYKFAKNAHKNYSVICSGAGRAAHLSGMCASLTKIPVIGVPIKDKHTDGISSLFSTNEMPNGIPVATTAINGSLNAGLLAISIIALQDKKVRQKLHRYRLKQTNLVRKRPK
;
A
#
# COMPACT_ATOMS: atom_id res chain seq x y z
N GLU A 1 4.75 -13.15 13.06
CA GLU A 1 4.70 -11.67 13.15
C GLU A 1 5.93 -11.08 12.48
N ILE A 2 5.72 -10.38 11.40
CA ILE A 2 6.74 -9.52 10.79
C ILE A 2 6.71 -8.28 11.67
N GLY A 3 7.74 -8.10 12.49
CA GLY A 3 7.79 -7.13 13.57
C GLY A 3 7.32 -5.71 13.18
N THR A 4 6.52 -5.15 14.05
CA THR A 4 5.79 -3.88 13.93
C THR A 4 6.65 -2.62 14.08
N GLY A 5 7.97 -2.70 13.96
CA GLY A 5 8.88 -1.59 14.25
C GLY A 5 8.87 -0.42 13.26
N LEU A 6 8.10 -0.45 12.17
CA LEU A 6 8.10 0.57 11.12
C LEU A 6 6.72 0.88 10.54
N VAL A 7 5.65 0.47 11.19
CA VAL A 7 4.29 0.76 10.75
C VAL A 7 3.66 1.79 11.68
N GLY A 8 3.81 3.05 11.34
CA GLY A 8 2.96 4.10 11.87
C GLY A 8 1.62 4.03 11.14
N SER A 9 0.52 3.77 11.83
CA SER A 9 -0.80 3.84 11.22
C SER A 9 -1.44 5.20 11.54
N GLU A 10 -1.47 6.08 10.56
CA GLU A 10 -2.39 7.19 10.53
C GLU A 10 -3.75 6.66 10.05
N MET A 11 -4.56 6.14 10.99
CA MET A 11 -5.92 5.71 10.65
C MET A 11 -6.84 6.91 10.42
N CYS A 12 -7.72 6.80 9.41
CA CYS A 12 -8.80 7.74 9.10
C CYS A 12 -8.36 9.11 8.58
N ILE A 13 -7.38 9.19 7.70
CA ILE A 13 -7.26 10.33 6.81
C ILE A 13 -8.42 10.23 5.81
N ARG A 14 -9.34 11.19 5.88
CA ARG A 14 -10.40 11.37 4.88
C ARG A 14 -10.01 12.58 4.04
N ASP A 15 -9.31 12.32 2.94
CA ASP A 15 -8.72 13.33 2.05
C ASP A 15 -9.65 14.52 1.78
N SER A 16 -10.91 14.24 1.40
CA SER A 16 -11.90 15.25 1.09
C SER A 16 -12.44 16.03 2.32
N ARG A 17 -12.28 15.49 3.54
CA ARG A 17 -12.79 16.10 4.77
C ARG A 17 -11.71 16.64 5.68
N THR A 18 -10.46 16.20 5.50
CA THR A 18 -9.32 16.62 6.29
C THR A 18 -8.09 16.86 5.39
N PRO A 19 -8.19 17.76 4.39
CA PRO A 19 -7.14 17.96 3.40
C PRO A 19 -5.84 18.46 4.03
N GLU A 20 -5.89 19.35 4.99
CA GLU A 20 -4.70 19.84 5.68
C GLU A 20 -3.93 18.74 6.40
N ARG A 21 -4.65 17.79 7.01
CA ARG A 21 -4.06 16.63 7.66
C ARG A 21 -3.34 15.74 6.65
N LEU A 22 -3.97 15.50 5.49
CA LEU A 22 -3.36 14.77 4.39
C LEU A 22 -2.09 15.47 3.89
N TYR A 23 -2.14 16.76 3.61
CA TYR A 23 -0.98 17.53 3.15
C TYR A 23 0.17 17.48 4.15
N LYS A 24 -0.13 17.70 5.44
CA LYS A 24 0.88 17.66 6.50
C LYS A 24 1.52 16.28 6.60
N PHE A 25 0.72 15.22 6.57
CA PHE A 25 1.21 13.84 6.60
C PHE A 25 2.09 13.53 5.38
N ALA A 26 1.57 13.68 4.16
CA ALA A 26 2.25 13.26 2.94
C ALA A 26 3.56 14.02 2.71
N LYS A 27 3.60 15.33 2.93
CA LYS A 27 4.81 16.16 2.81
C LYS A 27 5.92 15.76 3.79
N ASN A 28 5.56 15.27 4.98
CA ASN A 28 6.51 14.90 6.02
C ASN A 28 6.76 13.39 6.13
N ALA A 29 6.05 12.57 5.39
CA ALA A 29 6.11 11.12 5.49
C ALA A 29 7.53 10.56 5.30
N HIS A 30 8.31 11.15 4.39
CA HIS A 30 9.70 10.76 4.12
C HIS A 30 10.64 10.83 5.34
N LYS A 31 10.27 11.59 6.38
CA LYS A 31 11.09 11.72 7.59
C LYS A 31 11.03 10.47 8.47
N ASN A 32 9.91 9.74 8.42
CA ASN A 32 9.64 8.64 9.35
C ASN A 32 9.28 7.32 8.66
N TYR A 33 8.99 7.34 7.36
CA TYR A 33 8.48 6.18 6.63
C TYR A 33 9.24 5.97 5.33
N SER A 34 9.36 4.72 4.91
CA SER A 34 9.98 4.33 3.63
C SER A 34 8.95 4.09 2.52
N VAL A 35 7.68 3.91 2.87
CA VAL A 35 6.58 3.63 1.93
C VAL A 35 5.25 3.98 2.58
N ILE A 36 4.28 4.40 1.77
CA ILE A 36 2.90 4.63 2.20
C ILE A 36 2.02 3.55 1.58
N CYS A 37 1.19 2.87 2.40
CA CYS A 37 0.07 2.07 1.92
C CYS A 37 -1.22 2.82 2.23
N SER A 38 -2.05 3.09 1.23
CA SER A 38 -3.30 3.81 1.40
C SER A 38 -4.48 3.06 0.81
N GLY A 39 -5.54 2.90 1.59
CA GLY A 39 -6.79 2.27 1.14
C GLY A 39 -7.88 3.30 0.93
N ALA A 40 -8.53 3.28 -0.24
CA ALA A 40 -9.64 4.16 -0.55
C ALA A 40 -10.71 3.47 -1.39
N GLY A 41 -11.97 3.79 -1.12
CA GLY A 41 -13.13 3.29 -1.86
C GLY A 41 -13.78 4.36 -2.74
N ARG A 42 -14.62 3.96 -3.66
CA ARG A 42 -15.32 4.83 -4.62
C ARG A 42 -14.34 5.63 -5.49
N ALA A 43 -14.52 6.96 -5.59
CA ALA A 43 -13.54 7.85 -6.19
C ALA A 43 -12.29 7.94 -5.28
N ALA A 44 -11.37 7.04 -5.45
CA ALA A 44 -10.28 6.75 -4.51
C ALA A 44 -9.10 7.72 -4.67
N HIS A 45 -9.28 8.98 -4.30
CA HIS A 45 -8.30 10.06 -4.48
C HIS A 45 -7.09 9.97 -3.53
N LEU A 46 -7.23 9.32 -2.38
CA LEU A 46 -6.24 9.36 -1.29
C LEU A 46 -4.83 8.94 -1.75
N SER A 47 -4.73 7.85 -2.50
CA SER A 47 -3.43 7.33 -2.96
C SER A 47 -2.73 8.30 -3.91
N GLY A 48 -3.47 8.83 -4.89
CA GLY A 48 -2.97 9.81 -5.84
C GLY A 48 -2.55 11.12 -5.18
N MET A 49 -3.35 11.61 -4.23
CA MET A 49 -3.01 12.81 -3.45
C MET A 49 -1.75 12.60 -2.61
N CYS A 50 -1.60 11.45 -1.96
CA CYS A 50 -0.37 11.11 -1.26
C CYS A 50 0.83 11.09 -2.22
N ALA A 51 0.71 10.43 -3.37
CA ALA A 51 1.78 10.30 -4.34
C ALA A 51 2.23 11.65 -4.91
N SER A 52 1.31 12.59 -5.11
CA SER A 52 1.63 13.94 -5.60
C SER A 52 2.39 14.80 -4.57
N LEU A 53 2.29 14.49 -3.30
CA LEU A 53 2.83 15.28 -2.20
C LEU A 53 4.09 14.70 -1.56
N THR A 54 4.40 13.43 -1.83
CA THR A 54 5.55 12.74 -1.23
C THR A 54 6.55 12.27 -2.28
N LYS A 55 7.78 11.98 -1.83
CA LYS A 55 8.84 11.38 -2.66
C LYS A 55 9.04 9.88 -2.39
N ILE A 56 8.38 9.34 -1.36
CA ILE A 56 8.48 7.91 -1.06
C ILE A 56 7.42 7.13 -1.83
N PRO A 57 7.63 5.83 -2.11
CA PRO A 57 6.67 5.01 -2.84
C PRO A 57 5.30 4.99 -2.18
N VAL A 58 4.24 5.06 -3.00
CA VAL A 58 2.85 4.94 -2.55
C VAL A 58 2.23 3.69 -3.17
N ILE A 59 1.60 2.88 -2.33
CA ILE A 59 0.87 1.68 -2.72
C ILE A 59 -0.60 1.92 -2.42
N GLY A 60 -1.42 1.89 -3.46
CA GLY A 60 -2.86 2.04 -3.37
C GLY A 60 -3.58 0.69 -3.23
N VAL A 61 -4.52 0.62 -2.33
CA VAL A 61 -5.42 -0.52 -2.15
C VAL A 61 -6.84 -0.05 -2.49
N PRO A 62 -7.38 -0.43 -3.65
CA PRO A 62 -8.78 -0.19 -3.96
C PRO A 62 -9.67 -0.91 -2.95
N ILE A 63 -10.63 -0.22 -2.36
CA ILE A 63 -11.54 -0.81 -1.38
C ILE A 63 -12.88 -1.09 -2.05
N LYS A 64 -13.38 -2.30 -1.86
CA LYS A 64 -14.70 -2.72 -2.32
C LYS A 64 -15.79 -1.83 -1.70
N ASP A 65 -16.72 -1.39 -2.52
CA ASP A 65 -17.93 -0.68 -2.11
C ASP A 65 -19.20 -1.42 -2.59
N LYS A 66 -20.35 -1.00 -2.08
CA LYS A 66 -21.63 -1.67 -2.37
C LYS A 66 -22.21 -1.35 -3.76
N HIS A 67 -21.68 -0.36 -4.46
CA HIS A 67 -22.26 0.12 -5.73
C HIS A 67 -21.52 -0.40 -6.96
N THR A 68 -20.19 -0.49 -6.89
CA THR A 68 -19.32 -0.84 -8.02
C THR A 68 -18.43 -2.06 -7.75
N ASP A 69 -18.64 -2.74 -6.61
CA ASP A 69 -17.78 -3.84 -6.16
C ASP A 69 -16.28 -3.52 -6.13
N GLY A 70 -15.95 -2.22 -6.06
CA GLY A 70 -14.57 -1.74 -6.02
C GLY A 70 -13.96 -1.42 -7.40
N ILE A 71 -14.69 -1.61 -8.49
CA ILE A 71 -14.20 -1.29 -9.85
C ILE A 71 -13.88 0.20 -9.97
N SER A 72 -14.78 1.07 -9.50
CA SER A 72 -14.54 2.51 -9.51
C SER A 72 -13.29 2.90 -8.72
N SER A 73 -13.07 2.29 -7.55
CA SER A 73 -11.86 2.54 -6.75
C SER A 73 -10.60 1.98 -7.40
N LEU A 74 -10.69 0.86 -8.11
CA LEU A 74 -9.56 0.30 -8.87
C LEU A 74 -9.12 1.27 -9.96
N PHE A 75 -10.04 1.72 -10.81
CA PHE A 75 -9.72 2.68 -11.87
C PHE A 75 -9.18 3.99 -11.29
N SER A 76 -9.86 4.58 -10.31
CA SER A 76 -9.43 5.84 -9.68
C SER A 76 -8.02 5.76 -9.05
N THR A 77 -7.62 4.58 -8.56
CA THR A 77 -6.30 4.39 -7.96
C THR A 77 -5.22 4.12 -9.02
N ASN A 78 -5.58 3.45 -10.11
CA ASN A 78 -4.63 3.00 -11.13
C ASN A 78 -4.41 4.03 -12.25
N GLU A 79 -5.42 4.81 -12.61
CA GLU A 79 -5.36 5.81 -13.69
C GLU A 79 -4.68 7.11 -13.23
N MET A 80 -3.38 7.01 -12.94
CA MET A 80 -2.59 8.16 -12.52
C MET A 80 -1.93 8.86 -13.72
N PRO A 81 -1.78 10.20 -13.68
CA PRO A 81 -1.09 10.94 -14.72
C PRO A 81 0.40 10.60 -14.75
N ASN A 82 1.01 10.77 -15.93
CA ASN A 82 2.45 10.59 -16.09
C ASN A 82 3.24 11.44 -15.08
N GLY A 83 4.21 10.82 -14.42
CA GLY A 83 5.07 11.46 -13.43
C GLY A 83 4.63 11.27 -11.97
N ILE A 84 3.39 10.82 -11.70
CA ILE A 84 2.89 10.55 -10.34
C ILE A 84 2.41 9.10 -10.23
N PRO A 85 3.31 8.12 -10.13
CA PRO A 85 2.93 6.71 -10.10
C PRO A 85 2.35 6.29 -8.74
N VAL A 86 1.35 5.41 -8.77
CA VAL A 86 0.84 4.67 -7.61
C VAL A 86 0.88 3.18 -7.93
N ALA A 87 1.58 2.40 -7.10
CA ALA A 87 1.59 0.95 -7.23
C ALA A 87 0.24 0.40 -6.72
N THR A 88 -0.60 -0.11 -7.61
CA THR A 88 -1.96 -0.53 -7.27
C THR A 88 -2.05 -2.04 -7.07
N THR A 89 -2.68 -2.48 -5.98
CA THR A 89 -2.98 -3.89 -5.72
C THR A 89 -4.39 -4.26 -6.17
N ALA A 90 -4.74 -5.54 -6.04
CA ALA A 90 -6.12 -5.98 -6.28
C ALA A 90 -7.10 -5.32 -5.30
N ILE A 91 -8.39 -5.31 -5.65
CA ILE A 91 -9.47 -4.85 -4.76
C ILE A 91 -9.39 -5.61 -3.43
N ASN A 92 -9.41 -4.89 -2.31
CA ASN A 92 -9.20 -5.40 -0.95
C ASN A 92 -7.85 -6.10 -0.74
N GLY A 93 -6.86 -5.88 -1.62
CA GLY A 93 -5.56 -6.55 -1.61
C GLY A 93 -4.56 -6.02 -0.57
N SER A 94 -5.01 -5.71 0.65
CA SER A 94 -4.19 -5.12 1.71
C SER A 94 -2.99 -5.99 2.12
N LEU A 95 -3.16 -7.33 2.12
CA LEU A 95 -2.05 -8.25 2.40
C LEU A 95 -0.91 -8.10 1.37
N ASN A 96 -1.25 -8.08 0.09
CA ASN A 96 -0.26 -7.91 -0.97
C ASN A 96 0.36 -6.50 -0.96
N ALA A 97 -0.40 -5.47 -0.61
CA ALA A 97 0.15 -4.13 -0.40
C ALA A 97 1.20 -4.13 0.72
N GLY A 98 0.90 -4.76 1.85
CA GLY A 98 1.86 -4.93 2.94
C GLY A 98 3.10 -5.73 2.54
N LEU A 99 2.94 -6.81 1.77
CA LEU A 99 4.07 -7.60 1.27
C LEU A 99 4.92 -6.82 0.26
N LEU A 100 4.31 -6.00 -0.58
CA LEU A 100 5.02 -5.11 -1.50
C LEU A 100 5.82 -4.04 -0.73
N ALA A 101 5.19 -3.43 0.28
CA ALA A 101 5.87 -2.48 1.18
C ALA A 101 7.09 -3.13 1.86
N ILE A 102 6.92 -4.34 2.41
CA ILE A 102 8.00 -5.11 3.01
C ILE A 102 9.10 -5.43 1.99
N SER A 103 8.73 -5.73 0.74
CA SER A 103 9.69 -5.99 -0.33
C SER A 103 10.54 -4.75 -0.65
N ILE A 104 9.94 -3.56 -0.65
CA ILE A 104 10.65 -2.28 -0.83
C ILE A 104 11.65 -2.06 0.33
N ILE A 105 11.20 -2.23 1.57
CA ILE A 105 12.06 -2.07 2.76
C ILE A 105 13.20 -3.11 2.76
N ALA A 106 12.92 -4.33 2.31
CA ALA A 106 13.91 -5.42 2.23
C ALA A 106 15.06 -5.15 1.25
N LEU A 107 14.95 -4.16 0.36
CA LEU A 107 16.07 -3.75 -0.49
C LEU A 107 17.25 -3.21 0.32
N GLN A 108 16.98 -2.55 1.43
CA GLN A 108 18.00 -1.93 2.29
C GLN A 108 18.18 -2.65 3.64
N ASP A 109 17.16 -3.35 4.14
CA ASP A 109 17.21 -4.06 5.42
C ASP A 109 17.36 -5.57 5.24
N LYS A 110 18.57 -6.09 5.58
CA LYS A 110 18.89 -7.52 5.50
C LYS A 110 18.02 -8.39 6.41
N LYS A 111 17.63 -7.89 7.60
CA LYS A 111 16.79 -8.64 8.56
C LYS A 111 15.37 -8.79 8.01
N VAL A 112 14.81 -7.71 7.45
CA VAL A 112 13.50 -7.73 6.80
C VAL A 112 13.53 -8.65 5.59
N ARG A 113 14.59 -8.61 4.78
CA ARG A 113 14.79 -9.50 3.62
C ARG A 113 14.76 -10.97 4.01
N GLN A 114 15.45 -11.35 5.08
CA GLN A 114 15.47 -12.73 5.57
C GLN A 114 14.09 -13.19 6.07
N LYS A 115 13.33 -12.30 6.75
CA LYS A 115 11.97 -12.60 7.20
C LYS A 115 11.04 -12.81 6.00
N LEU A 116 11.13 -11.95 4.98
CA LEU A 116 10.34 -12.06 3.76
C LEU A 116 10.66 -13.37 3.01
N HIS A 117 11.93 -13.72 2.90
CA HIS A 117 12.35 -14.99 2.29
C HIS A 117 11.75 -16.20 3.02
N ARG A 118 11.83 -16.23 4.35
CA ARG A 118 11.24 -17.31 5.16
C ARG A 118 9.71 -17.39 4.99
N TYR A 119 9.03 -16.23 4.93
CA TYR A 119 7.61 -16.18 4.65
C TYR A 119 7.27 -16.82 3.30
N ARG A 120 7.99 -16.45 2.23
CA ARG A 120 7.77 -17.00 0.88
C ARG A 120 8.07 -18.51 0.82
N LEU A 121 9.14 -18.98 1.45
CA LEU A 121 9.42 -20.41 1.56
C LEU A 121 8.30 -21.17 2.25
N LYS A 122 7.75 -20.62 3.34
CA LYS A 122 6.59 -21.22 4.02
C LYS A 122 5.39 -21.35 3.08
N GLN A 123 5.08 -20.31 2.29
CA GLN A 123 4.01 -20.36 1.29
C GLN A 123 4.27 -21.44 0.24
N THR A 124 5.47 -21.49 -0.31
CA THR A 124 5.85 -22.52 -1.29
C THR A 124 5.69 -23.94 -0.74
N ASN A 125 6.09 -24.18 0.51
CA ASN A 125 6.00 -25.48 1.15
C ASN A 125 4.55 -25.91 1.48
N LEU A 126 3.61 -24.95 1.56
CA LEU A 126 2.18 -25.25 1.73
C LEU A 126 1.51 -25.70 0.43
N VAL A 127 2.10 -25.41 -0.71
CA VAL A 127 1.60 -25.88 -2.01
C VAL A 127 1.98 -27.33 -2.19
N ARG A 128 1.00 -28.21 -2.46
CA ARG A 128 1.24 -29.63 -2.71
C ARG A 128 2.09 -29.80 -3.97
N LYS A 129 3.13 -30.66 -3.90
CA LYS A 129 3.99 -30.99 -5.05
C LYS A 129 3.26 -31.67 -6.19
N ARG A 130 2.09 -32.29 -5.93
CA ARG A 130 1.21 -32.89 -6.95
C ARG A 130 -0.23 -32.44 -6.69
N PRO A 131 -0.96 -31.93 -7.70
CA PRO A 131 -2.38 -31.73 -7.58
C PRO A 131 -3.05 -33.10 -7.34
N LYS A 132 -4.17 -33.09 -6.61
CA LYS A 132 -5.03 -34.28 -6.49
C LYS A 132 -5.69 -34.59 -7.80
#